data_f1f5ed4e56c8c63c5fb207d46ea6a2c7
#
_entry.id   f1f5ed4e56c8c63c5fb207d46ea6a2c7
#
_cell.length_a   1.000
_cell.length_b   1.000
_cell.length_c   1.000
_cell.angle_alpha   90.00
_cell.angle_beta   90.00
_cell.angle_gamma   90.00
#
_symmetry.space_group_name_H-M   'P 1'
#
loop_
_entity.id
_entity.type
_entity.pdbx_description
1 polymer ?
#
loop_
_entity_poly.entity_id
_entity_poly.type
_entity_poly.pdbx_seq_one_letter_code
_entity_poly.pdbx_strand_id
1 'polypeptide(L)'
;MNNGGIGIEKISYYLPKTFITSQDLANQFDFERSFIETKIGVKHLYQATNESVTDLAEHALESLLSSRNELRDKIQLLVVCTQTPEFQLPQTSAQLQDRCGLSNSVASFDISLGCSGYVYGLSIVESLMVLHGYDYGVLITAEKYSSIINDDDRNTKCLFSDAASATLLSRNGMLIPGQYKFGTDGTFYDSLIVRNDENIDRLHKKSLNMDGRKIFNFTVGKIPNEISLVCKLNDVKENEIDYYVLHQASSFLITSIAKKSLCDDKSKFVNYM
;
A
#
# COMPACT_ATOMS: atom_id res chain seq x y z
N MET A 1 -30.51 -6.39 -14.79
CA MET A 1 -29.78 -7.60 -14.38
C MET A 1 -28.73 -7.11 -13.39
N ASN A 2 -28.84 -7.49 -12.12
CA ASN A 2 -27.76 -7.24 -11.16
C ASN A 2 -26.53 -8.02 -11.65
N ASN A 3 -25.64 -7.36 -12.37
CA ASN A 3 -24.31 -7.87 -12.55
C ASN A 3 -23.70 -7.86 -11.14
N GLY A 4 -23.72 -9.02 -10.49
CA GLY A 4 -23.09 -9.18 -9.17
C GLY A 4 -21.63 -8.78 -9.27
N GLY A 5 -21.36 -7.48 -9.10
CA GLY A 5 -20.03 -6.92 -9.19
C GLY A 5 -19.14 -7.53 -8.10
N ILE A 6 -17.89 -7.75 -8.42
CA ILE A 6 -16.90 -8.10 -7.41
C ILE A 6 -16.69 -6.85 -6.54
N GLY A 7 -16.73 -7.02 -5.23
CA GLY A 7 -16.51 -5.92 -4.29
C GLY A 7 -15.57 -6.32 -3.16
N ILE A 8 -15.06 -5.32 -2.44
CA ILE A 8 -14.31 -5.54 -1.21
C ILE A 8 -15.28 -5.99 -0.13
N GLU A 9 -15.05 -7.18 0.41
CA GLU A 9 -15.86 -7.78 1.48
C GLU A 9 -15.26 -7.52 2.87
N LYS A 10 -13.94 -7.65 2.98
CA LYS A 10 -13.23 -7.49 4.26
C LYS A 10 -11.79 -7.04 4.02
N ILE A 11 -11.30 -6.23 4.93
CA ILE A 11 -9.88 -5.85 5.00
C ILE A 11 -9.37 -6.23 6.39
N SER A 12 -8.18 -6.82 6.46
CA SER A 12 -7.40 -7.01 7.66
C SER A 12 -6.01 -6.45 7.47
N TYR A 13 -5.29 -6.24 8.57
CA TYR A 13 -3.92 -5.75 8.53
C TYR A 13 -3.12 -6.35 9.69
N TYR A 14 -1.80 -6.25 9.55
CA TYR A 14 -0.85 -6.58 10.61
C TYR A 14 0.21 -5.48 10.72
N LEU A 15 0.49 -5.08 11.94
CA LEU A 15 1.59 -4.19 12.31
C LEU A 15 2.56 -4.94 13.21
N PRO A 16 3.87 -4.86 12.97
CA PRO A 16 4.88 -5.42 13.87
C PRO A 16 4.70 -4.92 15.32
N LYS A 17 5.18 -5.70 16.27
CA LYS A 17 5.09 -5.31 17.70
C LYS A 17 6.07 -4.20 18.08
N THR A 18 7.17 -4.09 17.34
CA THR A 18 8.23 -3.09 17.58
C THR A 18 7.93 -1.82 16.80
N PHE A 19 8.18 -0.67 17.41
CA PHE A 19 8.04 0.63 16.75
C PHE A 19 9.04 1.65 17.33
N ILE A 20 9.32 2.69 16.55
CA ILE A 20 10.05 3.88 16.95
C ILE A 20 9.01 4.98 17.18
N THR A 21 9.13 5.73 18.28
CA THR A 21 8.20 6.84 18.56
C THR A 21 8.61 8.12 17.82
N SER A 22 7.65 9.05 17.66
CA SER A 22 7.95 10.39 17.16
C SER A 22 9.00 11.13 18.00
N GLN A 23 9.08 10.85 19.32
CA GLN A 23 10.10 11.41 20.20
C GLN A 23 11.49 10.84 19.90
N ASP A 24 11.59 9.53 19.66
CA ASP A 24 12.88 8.89 19.30
C ASP A 24 13.42 9.44 17.97
N LEU A 25 12.55 9.59 16.97
CA LEU A 25 12.90 10.20 15.69
C LEU A 25 13.30 11.68 15.84
N ALA A 26 12.60 12.43 16.67
CA ALA A 26 12.93 13.82 16.97
C ALA A 26 14.32 13.95 17.59
N ASN A 27 14.65 13.08 18.55
CA ASN A 27 15.97 13.04 19.19
C ASN A 27 17.07 12.61 18.20
N GLN A 28 16.79 11.60 17.36
CA GLN A 28 17.77 11.07 16.41
C GLN A 28 18.17 12.10 15.35
N PHE A 29 17.21 12.89 14.85
CA PHE A 29 17.43 13.79 13.71
C PHE A 29 17.42 15.27 14.05
N ASP A 30 17.38 15.62 15.33
CA ASP A 30 17.29 17.01 15.83
C ASP A 30 16.11 17.76 15.22
N PHE A 31 14.93 17.13 15.26
CA PHE A 31 13.67 17.72 14.87
C PHE A 31 12.81 18.09 16.08
N GLU A 32 11.97 19.10 15.92
CA GLU A 32 10.86 19.29 16.85
C GLU A 32 9.88 18.10 16.71
N ARG A 33 9.51 17.47 17.83
CA ARG A 33 8.53 16.37 17.85
C ARG A 33 7.21 16.80 17.17
N SER A 34 6.77 18.04 17.41
CA SER A 34 5.58 18.61 16.80
C SER A 34 5.64 18.62 15.25
N PHE A 35 6.83 18.80 14.68
CA PHE A 35 7.03 18.72 13.21
C PHE A 35 6.73 17.31 12.70
N ILE A 36 7.25 16.28 13.36
CA ILE A 36 7.01 14.88 12.97
C ILE A 36 5.52 14.54 13.08
N GLU A 37 4.88 14.91 14.20
CA GLU A 37 3.48 14.57 14.46
C GLU A 37 2.47 15.38 13.62
N THR A 38 2.79 16.62 13.23
CA THR A 38 1.83 17.48 12.53
C THR A 38 2.11 17.61 11.03
N LYS A 39 3.38 17.62 10.60
CA LYS A 39 3.74 17.77 9.19
C LYS A 39 3.91 16.41 8.51
N ILE A 40 4.62 15.49 9.13
CA ILE A 40 4.73 14.14 8.65
C ILE A 40 3.45 13.39 8.99
N GLY A 41 2.98 13.45 10.23
CA GLY A 41 1.77 12.81 10.71
C GLY A 41 2.04 11.54 11.52
N VAL A 42 3.30 11.16 11.72
CA VAL A 42 3.72 9.91 12.36
C VAL A 42 3.84 10.04 13.87
N LYS A 43 3.16 9.15 14.61
CA LYS A 43 3.33 8.98 16.08
C LYS A 43 4.17 7.75 16.40
N HIS A 44 3.94 6.68 15.68
CA HIS A 44 4.66 5.41 15.80
C HIS A 44 5.06 4.93 14.40
N LEU A 45 6.30 4.55 14.25
CA LEU A 45 6.86 3.98 13.03
C LEU A 45 7.20 2.53 13.29
N TYR A 46 6.34 1.63 12.80
CA TYR A 46 6.46 0.19 13.04
C TYR A 46 7.61 -0.41 12.26
N GLN A 47 8.36 -1.30 12.90
CA GLN A 47 9.50 -1.99 12.30
C GLN A 47 9.51 -3.47 12.61
N ALA A 48 9.59 -4.29 11.58
CA ALA A 48 9.78 -5.73 11.69
C ALA A 48 11.25 -6.05 11.99
N THR A 49 11.56 -6.46 13.21
CA THR A 49 12.94 -6.81 13.62
C THR A 49 13.34 -8.20 13.17
N ASN A 50 12.52 -9.21 13.49
CA ASN A 50 12.80 -10.62 13.20
C ASN A 50 11.81 -11.22 12.17
N GLU A 51 10.82 -10.44 11.74
CA GLU A 51 9.80 -10.86 10.79
C GLU A 51 10.25 -10.52 9.38
N SER A 52 10.07 -11.43 8.44
CA SER A 52 10.20 -11.18 7.01
C SER A 52 8.94 -10.52 6.46
N VAL A 53 8.99 -10.03 5.22
CA VAL A 53 7.78 -9.53 4.54
C VAL A 53 6.73 -10.64 4.38
N THR A 54 7.18 -11.88 4.21
CA THR A 54 6.29 -13.05 4.14
C THR A 54 5.57 -13.29 5.46
N ASP A 55 6.25 -13.12 6.60
CA ASP A 55 5.64 -13.23 7.94
C ASP A 55 4.58 -12.14 8.15
N LEU A 56 4.87 -10.90 7.76
CA LEU A 56 3.89 -9.80 7.84
C LEU A 56 2.64 -10.13 7.01
N ALA A 57 2.84 -10.58 5.77
CA ALA A 57 1.78 -10.95 4.85
C ALA A 57 0.94 -12.13 5.37
N GLU A 58 1.59 -13.16 5.94
CA GLU A 58 0.93 -14.29 6.58
C GLU A 58 0.04 -13.83 7.74
N HIS A 59 0.56 -13.02 8.65
CA HIS A 59 -0.22 -12.50 9.79
C HIS A 59 -1.45 -11.71 9.34
N ALA A 60 -1.34 -10.89 8.28
CA ALA A 60 -2.47 -10.16 7.73
C ALA A 60 -3.52 -11.09 7.11
N LEU A 61 -3.08 -12.12 6.36
CA LEU A 61 -3.95 -13.12 5.76
C LEU A 61 -4.62 -14.01 6.82
N GLU A 62 -3.86 -14.48 7.81
CA GLU A 62 -4.40 -15.25 8.93
C GLU A 62 -5.45 -14.47 9.74
N SER A 63 -5.22 -13.17 9.97
CA SER A 63 -6.21 -12.29 10.58
C SER A 63 -7.50 -12.20 9.76
N LEU A 64 -7.38 -12.18 8.43
CA LEU A 64 -8.54 -12.18 7.53
C LEU A 64 -9.32 -13.48 7.61
N LEU A 65 -8.62 -14.62 7.66
CA LEU A 65 -9.19 -15.98 7.65
C LEU A 65 -9.69 -16.43 9.01
N SER A 66 -9.24 -15.81 10.10
CA SER A 66 -9.50 -16.27 11.49
C SER A 66 -10.97 -16.50 11.83
N SER A 67 -11.89 -15.72 11.24
CA SER A 67 -13.34 -15.84 11.45
C SER A 67 -14.05 -16.69 10.38
N ARG A 68 -13.34 -17.13 9.33
CA ARG A 68 -13.91 -17.83 8.18
C ARG A 68 -12.89 -18.81 7.59
N ASN A 69 -12.53 -19.80 8.40
CA ASN A 69 -11.50 -20.79 8.03
C ASN A 69 -11.83 -21.57 6.74
N GLU A 70 -13.11 -21.70 6.40
CA GLU A 70 -13.59 -22.32 5.16
C GLU A 70 -13.17 -21.58 3.89
N LEU A 71 -12.71 -20.33 4.00
CA LEU A 71 -12.19 -19.57 2.85
C LEU A 71 -10.87 -20.14 2.33
N ARG A 72 -10.09 -20.88 3.13
CA ARG A 72 -8.81 -21.46 2.67
C ARG A 72 -8.98 -22.35 1.45
N ASP A 73 -10.07 -23.12 1.40
CA ASP A 73 -10.40 -23.97 0.26
C ASP A 73 -11.16 -23.27 -0.85
N LYS A 74 -11.67 -22.06 -0.59
CA LYS A 74 -12.52 -21.29 -1.52
C LYS A 74 -11.81 -20.16 -2.24
N ILE A 75 -10.69 -19.67 -1.71
CA ILE A 75 -9.90 -18.61 -2.37
C ILE A 75 -9.31 -19.20 -3.65
N GLN A 76 -9.60 -18.56 -4.77
CA GLN A 76 -9.21 -19.01 -6.10
C GLN A 76 -8.12 -18.13 -6.72
N LEU A 77 -7.89 -16.93 -6.16
CA LEU A 77 -6.87 -15.99 -6.60
C LEU A 77 -6.18 -15.35 -5.41
N LEU A 78 -4.85 -15.36 -5.40
CA LEU A 78 -3.99 -14.68 -4.43
C LEU A 78 -2.98 -13.80 -5.17
N VAL A 79 -3.07 -12.49 -4.99
CA VAL A 79 -2.11 -11.54 -5.55
C VAL A 79 -1.37 -10.84 -4.41
N VAL A 80 -0.05 -10.86 -4.45
CA VAL A 80 0.80 -10.15 -3.46
C VAL A 80 1.46 -8.96 -4.14
N CYS A 81 1.28 -7.77 -3.57
CA CYS A 81 1.95 -6.56 -3.98
C CYS A 81 3.05 -6.23 -2.98
N THR A 82 4.32 -6.32 -3.42
CA THR A 82 5.48 -6.00 -2.60
C THR A 82 6.66 -5.52 -3.45
N GLN A 83 7.43 -4.57 -2.93
CA GLN A 83 8.72 -4.13 -3.48
C GLN A 83 9.91 -4.62 -2.63
N THR A 84 9.62 -5.27 -1.50
CA THR A 84 10.61 -5.82 -0.57
C THR A 84 10.45 -7.33 -0.37
N PRO A 85 10.34 -8.14 -1.46
CA PRO A 85 10.17 -9.58 -1.32
C PRO A 85 11.35 -10.18 -0.57
N GLU A 86 11.09 -11.20 0.26
CA GLU A 86 12.11 -11.91 1.02
C GLU A 86 13.11 -12.61 0.09
N PHE A 87 12.58 -13.23 -0.97
CA PHE A 87 13.36 -13.87 -2.01
C PHE A 87 12.98 -13.32 -3.39
N GLN A 88 13.94 -13.27 -4.28
CA GLN A 88 13.66 -13.01 -5.69
C GLN A 88 12.91 -14.19 -6.34
N LEU A 89 13.19 -15.41 -5.89
CA LEU A 89 12.55 -16.69 -6.26
C LEU A 89 12.55 -17.60 -5.03
N PRO A 90 11.42 -18.28 -4.72
CA PRO A 90 10.11 -18.16 -5.34
C PRO A 90 9.41 -16.87 -4.94
N GLN A 91 8.30 -16.54 -5.62
CA GLN A 91 7.43 -15.42 -5.26
C GLN A 91 6.82 -15.58 -3.86
N THR A 92 6.50 -14.46 -3.21
CA THR A 92 5.90 -14.41 -1.87
C THR A 92 4.54 -15.10 -1.83
N SER A 93 3.74 -14.95 -2.87
CA SER A 93 2.42 -15.59 -2.98
C SER A 93 2.47 -17.12 -2.95
N ALA A 94 3.52 -17.74 -3.51
CA ALA A 94 3.70 -19.20 -3.43
C ALA A 94 4.02 -19.65 -2.00
N GLN A 95 4.83 -18.89 -1.25
CA GLN A 95 5.12 -19.19 0.13
C GLN A 95 3.86 -19.05 1.00
N LEU A 96 3.05 -18.00 0.78
CA LEU A 96 1.79 -17.80 1.51
C LEU A 96 0.76 -18.88 1.21
N GLN A 97 0.71 -19.39 -0.04
CA GLN A 97 -0.18 -20.47 -0.38
C GLN A 97 0.05 -21.70 0.51
N ASP A 98 1.29 -22.11 0.66
CA ASP A 98 1.67 -23.24 1.52
C ASP A 98 1.48 -22.93 3.01
N ARG A 99 2.07 -21.84 3.49
CA ARG A 99 2.08 -21.46 4.91
C ARG A 99 0.69 -21.21 5.48
N CYS A 100 -0.22 -20.64 4.69
CA CYS A 100 -1.61 -20.41 5.10
C CYS A 100 -2.55 -21.56 4.74
N GLY A 101 -2.06 -22.67 4.20
CA GLY A 101 -2.86 -23.85 3.85
C GLY A 101 -3.95 -23.56 2.83
N LEU A 102 -3.67 -22.71 1.84
CA LEU A 102 -4.60 -22.47 0.74
C LEU A 102 -4.56 -23.63 -0.26
N SER A 103 -5.66 -23.83 -0.99
CA SER A 103 -5.75 -24.89 -1.99
C SER A 103 -4.61 -24.81 -3.03
N ASN A 104 -4.08 -25.97 -3.46
CA ASN A 104 -3.11 -26.04 -4.54
C ASN A 104 -3.67 -25.59 -5.92
N SER A 105 -4.98 -25.40 -6.02
CA SER A 105 -5.64 -24.88 -7.22
C SER A 105 -5.72 -23.35 -7.24
N VAL A 106 -5.27 -22.65 -6.20
CA VAL A 106 -5.26 -21.19 -6.18
C VAL A 106 -4.31 -20.63 -7.23
N ALA A 107 -4.79 -19.73 -8.06
CA ALA A 107 -3.91 -18.95 -8.94
C ALA A 107 -3.17 -17.92 -8.09
N SER A 108 -1.82 -17.90 -8.10
CA SER A 108 -1.05 -16.97 -7.27
C SER A 108 0.12 -16.36 -8.02
N PHE A 109 0.36 -15.07 -7.80
CA PHE A 109 1.53 -14.35 -8.32
C PHE A 109 1.75 -13.04 -7.57
N ASP A 110 2.95 -12.47 -7.74
CA ASP A 110 3.34 -11.19 -7.16
C ASP A 110 3.34 -10.07 -8.19
N ILE A 111 3.07 -8.84 -7.74
CA ILE A 111 3.26 -7.61 -8.50
C ILE A 111 4.21 -6.68 -7.74
N SER A 112 5.13 -6.04 -8.48
CA SER A 112 6.11 -5.12 -7.89
C SER A 112 5.70 -3.68 -8.17
N LEU A 113 4.84 -3.13 -7.29
CA LEU A 113 4.39 -1.74 -7.32
C LEU A 113 4.43 -1.15 -5.91
N GLY A 114 4.73 0.14 -5.81
CA GLY A 114 4.71 0.88 -4.54
C GLY A 114 3.35 1.52 -4.24
N CYS A 115 3.34 2.86 -4.08
CA CYS A 115 2.20 3.65 -3.62
C CYS A 115 0.89 3.45 -4.41
N SER A 116 0.96 3.14 -5.71
CA SER A 116 -0.20 2.83 -6.56
C SER A 116 -0.59 1.34 -6.56
N GLY A 117 0.21 0.49 -5.91
CA GLY A 117 0.08 -0.97 -5.98
C GLY A 117 -1.27 -1.49 -5.50
N TYR A 118 -1.86 -0.86 -4.48
CA TYR A 118 -3.18 -1.25 -3.99
C TYR A 118 -4.27 -1.08 -5.06
N VAL A 119 -4.30 0.08 -5.74
CA VAL A 119 -5.33 0.37 -6.77
C VAL A 119 -5.14 -0.51 -8.01
N TYR A 120 -3.88 -0.70 -8.46
CA TYR A 120 -3.57 -1.64 -9.54
C TYR A 120 -3.93 -3.08 -9.15
N GLY A 121 -3.57 -3.49 -7.93
CA GLY A 121 -3.87 -4.82 -7.40
C GLY A 121 -5.36 -5.11 -7.34
N LEU A 122 -6.18 -4.15 -6.85
CA LEU A 122 -7.63 -4.27 -6.87
C LEU A 122 -8.18 -4.50 -8.27
N SER A 123 -7.75 -3.69 -9.25
CA SER A 123 -8.17 -3.83 -10.64
C SER A 123 -7.77 -5.18 -11.25
N ILE A 124 -6.56 -5.65 -10.95
CA ILE A 124 -6.07 -6.94 -11.43
C ILE A 124 -6.90 -8.09 -10.84
N VAL A 125 -7.10 -8.09 -9.51
CA VAL A 125 -7.87 -9.15 -8.83
C VAL A 125 -9.30 -9.16 -9.35
N GLU A 126 -9.98 -8.01 -9.39
CA GLU A 126 -11.34 -7.88 -9.91
C GLU A 126 -11.45 -8.41 -11.35
N SER A 127 -10.55 -7.95 -12.24
CA SER A 127 -10.57 -8.33 -13.65
C SER A 127 -10.36 -9.83 -13.84
N LEU A 128 -9.45 -10.46 -13.12
CA LEU A 128 -9.20 -11.89 -13.19
C LEU A 128 -10.36 -12.69 -12.57
N MET A 129 -10.94 -12.21 -11.48
CA MET A 129 -12.12 -12.85 -10.88
C MET A 129 -13.32 -12.85 -11.87
N VAL A 130 -13.55 -11.73 -12.55
CA VAL A 130 -14.61 -11.63 -13.57
C VAL A 130 -14.30 -12.54 -14.75
N LEU A 131 -13.07 -12.50 -15.29
CA LEU A 131 -12.67 -13.27 -16.46
C LEU A 131 -12.79 -14.78 -16.24
N HIS A 132 -12.37 -15.27 -15.07
CA HIS A 132 -12.33 -16.70 -14.74
C HIS A 132 -13.55 -17.19 -13.96
N GLY A 133 -14.50 -16.32 -13.63
CA GLY A 133 -15.68 -16.68 -12.85
C GLY A 133 -15.37 -17.04 -11.39
N TYR A 134 -14.30 -16.49 -10.83
CA TYR A 134 -13.92 -16.75 -9.45
C TYR A 134 -14.84 -16.03 -8.46
N ASP A 135 -15.13 -16.68 -7.33
CA ASP A 135 -15.98 -16.16 -6.29
C ASP A 135 -15.20 -15.41 -5.20
N TYR A 136 -13.95 -15.82 -4.95
CA TYR A 136 -13.08 -15.24 -3.92
C TYR A 136 -11.68 -15.00 -4.43
N GLY A 137 -11.21 -13.75 -4.27
CA GLY A 137 -9.85 -13.33 -4.53
C GLY A 137 -9.28 -12.55 -3.35
N VAL A 138 -7.98 -12.64 -3.13
CA VAL A 138 -7.29 -11.88 -2.08
C VAL A 138 -6.17 -11.06 -2.69
N LEU A 139 -6.14 -9.78 -2.33
CA LEU A 139 -5.00 -8.90 -2.55
C LEU A 139 -4.26 -8.71 -1.22
N ILE A 140 -3.00 -9.06 -1.19
CA ILE A 140 -2.07 -8.72 -0.10
C ILE A 140 -1.22 -7.52 -0.53
N THR A 141 -1.05 -6.54 0.35
CA THR A 141 0.04 -5.57 0.25
C THR A 141 0.93 -5.74 1.47
N ALA A 142 2.23 -5.93 1.28
CA ALA A 142 3.16 -6.15 2.38
C ALA A 142 4.51 -5.52 2.06
N GLU A 143 5.06 -4.76 3.02
CA GLU A 143 6.34 -4.11 2.85
C GLU A 143 7.17 -4.16 4.13
N LYS A 144 8.47 -4.39 3.94
CA LYS A 144 9.50 -4.25 4.97
C LYS A 144 10.53 -3.20 4.52
N TYR A 145 10.07 -1.95 4.42
CA TYR A 145 10.93 -0.86 3.96
C TYR A 145 12.11 -0.58 4.89
N SER A 146 12.00 -0.95 6.19
CA SER A 146 13.11 -0.86 7.14
C SER A 146 14.37 -1.62 6.66
N SER A 147 14.21 -2.64 5.80
CA SER A 147 15.32 -3.43 5.24
C SER A 147 16.14 -2.70 4.16
N ILE A 148 15.59 -1.65 3.57
CA ILE A 148 16.20 -0.90 2.46
C ILE A 148 16.38 0.59 2.77
N ILE A 149 16.01 1.04 3.97
CA ILE A 149 16.19 2.43 4.41
C ILE A 149 17.50 2.53 5.18
N ASN A 150 18.27 3.58 4.90
CA ASN A 150 19.43 3.93 5.73
C ASN A 150 18.94 4.60 7.01
N ASP A 151 19.37 4.11 8.16
CA ASP A 151 18.99 4.62 9.48
C ASP A 151 19.40 6.09 9.69
N ASP A 152 20.40 6.58 8.99
CA ASP A 152 20.88 7.96 9.05
C ASP A 152 20.17 8.91 8.04
N ASP A 153 19.33 8.37 7.14
CA ASP A 153 18.60 9.21 6.19
C ASP A 153 17.30 9.73 6.78
N ARG A 154 17.35 10.93 7.35
CA ARG A 154 16.19 11.62 7.93
C ARG A 154 15.03 11.83 6.96
N ASN A 155 15.28 11.84 5.63
CA ASN A 155 14.25 12.12 4.64
C ASN A 155 13.36 10.91 4.37
N THR A 156 13.89 9.69 4.53
CA THR A 156 13.13 8.45 4.35
C THR A 156 12.77 7.78 5.67
N LYS A 157 13.68 7.80 6.65
CA LYS A 157 13.49 7.11 7.94
C LYS A 157 12.21 7.52 8.68
N CYS A 158 11.81 8.79 8.60
CA CYS A 158 10.62 9.29 9.27
C CYS A 158 9.29 9.00 8.53
N LEU A 159 9.33 8.42 7.32
CA LEU A 159 8.16 8.28 6.45
C LEU A 159 7.65 6.85 6.29
N PHE A 160 8.53 5.85 6.41
CA PHE A 160 8.19 4.48 6.03
C PHE A 160 8.15 3.56 7.24
N SER A 161 7.06 2.84 7.37
CA SER A 161 6.82 1.77 8.34
C SER A 161 6.79 0.42 7.63
N ASP A 162 6.96 -0.65 8.40
CA ASP A 162 6.72 -2.01 7.94
C ASP A 162 5.31 -2.43 8.31
N ALA A 163 4.59 -3.03 7.39
CA ALA A 163 3.23 -3.49 7.61
C ALA A 163 2.75 -4.43 6.50
N ALA A 164 1.63 -5.10 6.73
CA ALA A 164 0.91 -5.81 5.70
C ALA A 164 -0.60 -5.62 5.82
N SER A 165 -1.31 -5.70 4.70
CA SER A 165 -2.77 -5.79 4.67
C SER A 165 -3.23 -6.92 3.75
N ALA A 166 -4.40 -7.49 4.06
CA ALA A 166 -5.10 -8.47 3.25
C ALA A 166 -6.51 -7.97 2.94
N THR A 167 -6.86 -7.90 1.67
CA THR A 167 -8.15 -7.47 1.18
C THR A 167 -8.85 -8.63 0.49
N LEU A 168 -9.99 -9.06 1.02
CA LEU A 168 -10.86 -10.06 0.41
C LEU A 168 -11.81 -9.39 -0.57
N LEU A 169 -11.82 -9.84 -1.80
CA LEU A 169 -12.81 -9.50 -2.82
C LEU A 169 -13.73 -10.69 -3.05
N SER A 170 -15.02 -10.41 -3.18
CA SER A 170 -16.03 -11.43 -3.48
C SER A 170 -17.24 -10.84 -4.19
N ARG A 171 -18.15 -11.73 -4.65
CA ARG A 171 -19.46 -11.33 -5.20
C ARG A 171 -20.42 -10.76 -4.15
N ASN A 172 -20.10 -10.90 -2.86
CA ASN A 172 -20.88 -10.36 -1.75
C ASN A 172 -20.24 -9.09 -1.15
N GLY A 173 -19.16 -8.60 -1.75
CA GLY A 173 -18.46 -7.39 -1.29
C GLY A 173 -19.36 -6.16 -1.37
N MET A 174 -19.32 -5.34 -0.32
CA MET A 174 -20.19 -4.14 -0.23
C MET A 174 -19.59 -2.92 -0.93
N LEU A 175 -18.25 -2.82 -1.01
CA LEU A 175 -17.57 -1.72 -1.68
C LEU A 175 -17.24 -2.16 -3.10
N ILE A 176 -18.13 -1.84 -4.03
CA ILE A 176 -17.99 -2.20 -5.45
C ILE A 176 -17.10 -1.16 -6.14
N PRO A 177 -15.98 -1.56 -6.74
CA PRO A 177 -15.13 -0.65 -7.50
C PRO A 177 -15.88 -0.06 -8.71
N GLY A 178 -15.63 1.22 -8.98
CA GLY A 178 -16.01 1.84 -10.25
C GLY A 178 -14.92 1.68 -11.31
N GLN A 179 -14.94 2.56 -12.31
CA GLN A 179 -13.91 2.56 -13.34
C GLN A 179 -12.58 3.11 -12.80
N TYR A 180 -11.51 2.40 -13.07
CA TYR A 180 -10.16 2.77 -12.68
C TYR A 180 -9.52 3.71 -13.70
N LYS A 181 -8.67 4.61 -13.22
CA LYS A 181 -7.83 5.45 -14.07
C LYS A 181 -6.36 5.25 -13.71
N PHE A 182 -5.57 4.89 -14.68
CA PHE A 182 -4.14 4.65 -14.53
C PHE A 182 -3.31 5.62 -15.37
N GLY A 183 -2.05 5.81 -14.99
CA GLY A 183 -1.09 6.60 -15.75
C GLY A 183 0.33 6.35 -15.24
N THR A 184 1.32 6.58 -16.09
CA THR A 184 2.73 6.46 -15.75
C THR A 184 3.49 7.64 -16.32
N ASP A 185 4.30 8.30 -15.48
CA ASP A 185 5.23 9.32 -15.90
C ASP A 185 6.66 8.86 -15.56
N GLY A 186 7.29 8.18 -16.52
CA GLY A 186 8.63 7.63 -16.36
C GLY A 186 9.75 8.68 -16.30
N THR A 187 9.46 9.97 -16.51
CA THR A 187 10.47 11.04 -16.41
C THR A 187 10.96 11.27 -14.98
N PHE A 188 10.22 10.76 -13.98
CA PHE A 188 10.54 10.87 -12.55
C PHE A 188 11.06 9.57 -11.94
N TYR A 189 11.46 8.58 -12.74
CA TYR A 189 11.85 7.25 -12.27
C TYR A 189 12.96 7.27 -11.20
N ASP A 190 13.85 8.24 -11.25
CA ASP A 190 14.99 8.40 -10.35
C ASP A 190 14.67 9.14 -9.05
N SER A 191 13.44 9.66 -8.92
CA SER A 191 13.03 10.47 -7.77
C SER A 191 12.71 9.65 -6.52
N LEU A 192 12.41 8.37 -6.69
CA LEU A 192 12.27 7.38 -5.63
C LEU A 192 12.81 6.04 -6.15
N ILE A 193 14.01 5.68 -5.73
CA ILE A 193 14.75 4.57 -6.33
C ILE A 193 15.56 3.82 -5.27
N VAL A 194 15.63 2.50 -5.41
CA VAL A 194 16.54 1.66 -4.63
C VAL A 194 17.80 1.40 -5.45
N ARG A 195 18.95 1.79 -4.91
CA ARG A 195 20.26 1.58 -5.55
C ARG A 195 21.11 0.64 -4.72
N ASN A 196 22.04 -0.06 -5.39
CA ASN A 196 23.12 -0.74 -4.70
C ASN A 196 24.10 0.33 -4.17
N ASP A 197 24.45 0.24 -2.90
CA ASP A 197 25.46 1.13 -2.32
C ASP A 197 26.83 0.53 -2.61
N GLU A 198 27.55 1.12 -3.56
CA GLU A 198 28.89 0.68 -4.00
C GLU A 198 29.98 0.93 -2.94
N ASN A 199 29.69 1.74 -1.91
CA ASN A 199 30.68 2.14 -0.90
C ASN A 199 30.68 1.22 0.34
N ILE A 200 29.78 0.25 0.45
CA ILE A 200 29.72 -0.67 1.58
C ILE A 200 30.26 -2.03 1.15
N ASP A 201 31.49 -2.31 1.57
CA ASP A 201 32.26 -3.54 1.34
C ASP A 201 31.68 -4.70 2.19
N ARG A 202 30.40 -5.05 2.02
CA ARG A 202 29.75 -6.30 2.46
C ARG A 202 28.35 -6.42 1.87
N LEU A 203 28.23 -7.30 0.86
CA LEU A 203 26.94 -7.84 0.41
C LEU A 203 25.90 -6.76 0.05
N HIS A 204 26.17 -6.00 -1.03
CA HIS A 204 25.21 -5.17 -1.78
C HIS A 204 24.01 -4.66 -0.94
N LYS A 205 24.27 -3.79 0.04
CA LYS A 205 23.19 -3.19 0.81
C LYS A 205 22.42 -2.27 -0.13
N LYS A 206 21.20 -2.67 -0.45
CA LYS A 206 20.25 -1.83 -1.19
C LYS A 206 19.88 -0.64 -0.32
N SER A 207 19.87 0.57 -0.90
CA SER A 207 19.47 1.78 -0.20
C SER A 207 18.40 2.53 -0.97
N LEU A 208 17.31 2.88 -0.29
CA LEU A 208 16.25 3.73 -0.82
C LEU A 208 16.74 5.17 -0.87
N ASN A 209 16.65 5.79 -2.04
CA ASN A 209 16.96 7.19 -2.24
C ASN A 209 15.70 7.94 -2.69
N MET A 210 15.37 9.08 -2.08
CA MET A 210 14.18 9.85 -2.37
C MET A 210 14.49 11.34 -2.54
N ASP A 211 14.11 11.91 -3.68
CA ASP A 211 14.00 13.36 -3.85
C ASP A 211 12.58 13.81 -3.44
N GLY A 212 12.43 14.10 -2.16
CA GLY A 212 11.13 14.49 -1.60
C GLY A 212 10.52 15.74 -2.24
N ARG A 213 11.34 16.68 -2.76
CA ARG A 213 10.85 17.87 -3.47
C ARG A 213 10.25 17.51 -4.82
N LYS A 214 10.93 16.67 -5.61
CA LYS A 214 10.40 16.19 -6.89
C LYS A 214 9.11 15.41 -6.70
N ILE A 215 9.08 14.48 -5.74
CA ILE A 215 7.86 13.70 -5.38
C ILE A 215 6.72 14.62 -4.98
N PHE A 216 6.97 15.59 -4.10
CA PHE A 216 5.95 16.56 -3.67
C PHE A 216 5.40 17.36 -4.86
N ASN A 217 6.27 17.93 -5.69
CA ASN A 217 5.87 18.75 -6.84
C ASN A 217 5.06 17.93 -7.86
N PHE A 218 5.51 16.70 -8.17
CA PHE A 218 4.79 15.78 -9.02
C PHE A 218 3.38 15.50 -8.47
N THR A 219 3.31 15.08 -7.20
CA THR A 219 2.05 14.65 -6.57
C THR A 219 1.04 15.79 -6.48
N VAL A 220 1.45 16.95 -5.93
CA VAL A 220 0.56 18.12 -5.78
C VAL A 220 0.23 18.78 -7.14
N GLY A 221 1.06 18.56 -8.15
CA GLY A 221 0.81 19.03 -9.52
C GLY A 221 -0.14 18.15 -10.33
N LYS A 222 -0.14 16.83 -10.07
CA LYS A 222 -0.91 15.87 -10.88
C LYS A 222 -2.19 15.39 -10.20
N ILE A 223 -2.14 14.98 -8.93
CA ILE A 223 -3.24 14.27 -8.27
C ILE A 223 -4.56 15.06 -8.22
N PRO A 224 -4.61 16.39 -7.98
CA PRO A 224 -5.89 17.11 -8.02
C PRO A 224 -6.62 16.97 -9.36
N ASN A 225 -5.88 17.02 -10.47
CA ASN A 225 -6.47 16.81 -11.80
C ASN A 225 -6.89 15.35 -12.02
N GLU A 226 -6.13 14.38 -11.51
CA GLU A 226 -6.49 12.95 -11.60
C GLU A 226 -7.77 12.63 -10.81
N ILE A 227 -8.00 13.30 -9.66
CA ILE A 227 -9.26 13.20 -8.91
C ILE A 227 -10.43 13.63 -9.81
N SER A 228 -10.34 14.82 -10.43
CA SER A 228 -11.38 15.32 -11.34
C SER A 228 -11.62 14.36 -12.51
N LEU A 229 -10.57 13.81 -13.09
CA LEU A 229 -10.67 12.89 -14.22
C LEU A 229 -11.29 11.55 -13.84
N VAL A 230 -10.98 10.97 -12.66
CA VAL A 230 -11.60 9.72 -12.22
C VAL A 230 -13.07 9.94 -11.85
N CYS A 231 -13.42 11.07 -11.23
CA CYS A 231 -14.80 11.44 -10.97
C CYS A 231 -15.60 11.53 -12.28
N LYS A 232 -15.06 12.22 -13.28
CA LYS A 232 -15.68 12.33 -14.61
C LYS A 232 -15.83 10.95 -15.29
N LEU A 233 -14.84 10.08 -15.17
CA LEU A 233 -14.88 8.73 -15.74
C LEU A 233 -16.03 7.89 -15.15
N ASN A 234 -16.37 8.13 -13.89
CA ASN A 234 -17.43 7.42 -13.17
C ASN A 234 -18.77 8.20 -13.11
N ASP A 235 -18.88 9.31 -13.84
CA ASP A 235 -20.09 10.15 -13.87
C ASP A 235 -20.55 10.64 -12.48
N VAL A 236 -19.58 11.03 -11.63
CA VAL A 236 -19.81 11.59 -10.29
C VAL A 236 -19.11 12.94 -10.16
N LYS A 237 -19.64 13.83 -9.32
CA LYS A 237 -18.99 15.12 -9.02
C LYS A 237 -18.11 14.98 -7.78
N GLU A 238 -17.03 15.77 -7.70
CA GLU A 238 -16.14 15.74 -6.54
C GLU A 238 -16.87 16.01 -5.21
N ASN A 239 -17.85 16.89 -5.18
CA ASN A 239 -18.62 17.16 -3.97
C ASN A 239 -19.60 16.04 -3.55
N GLU A 240 -19.89 15.09 -4.45
CA GLU A 240 -20.71 13.90 -4.17
C GLU A 240 -19.88 12.76 -3.53
N ILE A 241 -18.54 12.86 -3.55
CA ILE A 241 -17.66 11.89 -2.89
C ILE A 241 -17.78 12.08 -1.37
N ASP A 242 -17.95 10.98 -0.64
CA ASP A 242 -17.99 10.99 0.82
C ASP A 242 -16.57 11.04 1.42
N TYR A 243 -15.62 10.27 0.88
CA TYR A 243 -14.26 10.16 1.39
C TYR A 243 -13.23 10.08 0.28
N TYR A 244 -12.16 10.85 0.42
CA TYR A 244 -10.94 10.75 -0.40
C TYR A 244 -9.88 10.02 0.40
N VAL A 245 -9.70 8.74 0.13
CA VAL A 245 -8.70 7.88 0.78
C VAL A 245 -7.46 7.83 -0.10
N LEU A 246 -6.58 8.81 0.06
CA LEU A 246 -5.32 8.89 -0.67
C LEU A 246 -4.26 8.01 -0.03
N HIS A 247 -3.19 7.71 -0.78
CA HIS A 247 -1.97 7.16 -0.18
C HIS A 247 -1.47 8.08 0.94
N GLN A 248 -1.28 7.52 2.14
CA GLN A 248 -0.95 8.23 3.36
C GLN A 248 0.57 8.50 3.46
N ALA A 249 1.11 9.34 2.56
CA ALA A 249 2.54 9.61 2.50
C ALA A 249 3.01 10.64 3.54
N SER A 250 2.23 11.68 3.81
CA SER A 250 2.40 12.63 4.91
C SER A 250 1.17 13.52 5.06
N SER A 251 0.87 13.96 6.29
CA SER A 251 -0.23 14.91 6.57
C SER A 251 -0.12 16.18 5.72
N PHE A 252 1.10 16.68 5.53
CA PHE A 252 1.35 17.86 4.72
C PHE A 252 1.00 17.64 3.25
N LEU A 253 1.34 16.47 2.70
CA LEU A 253 1.04 16.13 1.29
C LEU A 253 -0.47 16.01 1.06
N ILE A 254 -1.18 15.26 1.91
CA ILE A 254 -2.64 15.10 1.83
C ILE A 254 -3.33 16.46 1.90
N THR A 255 -2.96 17.29 2.88
CA THR A 255 -3.52 18.64 3.03
C THR A 255 -3.24 19.51 1.80
N SER A 256 -2.06 19.38 1.19
CA SER A 256 -1.68 20.15 0.00
C SER A 256 -2.48 19.72 -1.24
N ILE A 257 -2.75 18.43 -1.41
CA ILE A 257 -3.63 17.90 -2.47
C ILE A 257 -5.07 18.39 -2.24
N ALA A 258 -5.58 18.23 -1.02
CA ALA A 258 -6.93 18.66 -0.65
C ALA A 258 -7.17 20.15 -0.98
N LYS A 259 -6.21 21.04 -0.66
CA LYS A 259 -6.32 22.47 -0.95
C LYS A 259 -6.46 22.78 -2.44
N LYS A 260 -5.90 21.94 -3.32
CA LYS A 260 -5.94 22.13 -4.78
C LYS A 260 -7.08 21.36 -5.47
N SER A 261 -7.76 20.45 -4.78
CA SER A 261 -8.93 19.76 -5.34
C SER A 261 -10.13 20.71 -5.49
N LEU A 262 -11.08 20.34 -6.34
CA LEU A 262 -12.34 21.08 -6.52
C LEU A 262 -13.39 20.76 -5.44
N CYS A 263 -13.15 19.77 -4.57
CA CYS A 263 -14.02 19.47 -3.44
C CYS A 263 -14.03 20.62 -2.44
N ASP A 264 -15.21 21.17 -2.09
CA ASP A 264 -15.34 22.27 -1.16
C ASP A 264 -15.03 21.87 0.29
N ASP A 265 -15.53 20.70 0.70
CA ASP A 265 -15.33 20.16 2.04
C ASP A 265 -14.02 19.36 2.14
N LYS A 266 -12.97 20.00 2.63
CA LYS A 266 -11.64 19.39 2.78
C LYS A 266 -11.57 18.34 3.90
N SER A 267 -12.56 18.27 4.79
CA SER A 267 -12.62 17.24 5.84
C SER A 267 -12.87 15.82 5.30
N LYS A 268 -13.36 15.73 4.07
CA LYS A 268 -13.52 14.46 3.34
C LYS A 268 -12.18 13.78 2.96
N PHE A 269 -11.06 14.51 3.03
CA PHE A 269 -9.74 13.95 2.80
C PHE A 269 -9.25 13.24 4.06
N VAL A 270 -9.30 11.92 4.01
CA VAL A 270 -8.90 11.06 5.13
C VAL A 270 -7.40 11.22 5.43
N ASN A 271 -7.07 11.44 6.70
CA ASN A 271 -5.72 11.61 7.19
C ASN A 271 -5.59 10.86 8.53
N TYR A 272 -5.12 9.62 8.49
CA TYR A 272 -4.94 8.71 9.61
C TYR A 272 -3.48 8.23 9.68
N MET A 273 -2.58 9.14 10.07
CA MET A 273 -1.16 8.81 10.24
C MET A 273 -0.73 8.89 11.69
#